data_2b64d57fe725351cf2d7bceb74e9bcd0
#
_entry.id   2b64d57fe725351cf2d7bceb74e9bcd0
#
_cell.length_a   1.000
_cell.length_b   1.000
_cell.length_c   1.000
_cell.angle_alpha   90.00
_cell.angle_beta   90.00
_cell.angle_gamma   90.00
#
_symmetry.space_group_name_H-M   'P 1'
#
loop_
_entity.id
_entity.type
_entity.pdbx_description
1 polymer ?
#
loop_
_entity_poly.entity_id
_entity_poly.type
_entity_poly.pdbx_seq_one_letter_code
_entity_poly.pdbx_strand_id
1 'polypeptide(L)'
;MQPLKKTSEFARMSETTERMKQRSARTGPMAKRRTKRKKHSRGGGILALLLVLCIGGAILWRYCELPVPAALTEGAETAGDLAAEKLTEVRSRLSDWLADLMAKMPPELREQLSVQEEHQEEQNVITLDTLPDYDGSPYVELYGGQPAFTEEQKAGTESYETYAPLDLLGRCGTAKACIGQDLMPTEERGAIGMVKPSGWHTVRYDGLVDGKYLYNRCHLIGYQLAGENANERNLITGTRYLNVEGMLPFENRVADYMRETGNHVLYRVTPVFRGMELVARGVQLEAWSVEDGGAGVCFNVYCYNVQPGVEIDYATGESCLAEENIP
;
A
#
# COMPACT_ATOMS: atom_id res chain seq x y z
N MET A 1 49.30 49.54 11.68
CA MET A 1 50.01 48.40 12.30
C MET A 1 49.32 48.07 13.59
N GLN A 2 48.54 47.02 13.62
CA GLN A 2 47.99 46.43 14.86
C GLN A 2 48.31 44.93 14.84
N PRO A 3 48.79 44.35 15.94
CA PRO A 3 49.18 42.94 15.98
C PRO A 3 48.03 42.01 16.28
N LEU A 4 48.09 40.83 15.68
CA LEU A 4 47.22 39.70 15.65
C LEU A 4 46.88 39.12 17.06
N LYS A 5 45.57 38.92 17.33
CA LYS A 5 45.06 38.05 18.40
C LYS A 5 45.12 36.57 17.96
N LYS A 6 46.18 35.85 18.34
CA LYS A 6 46.33 34.38 18.14
C LYS A 6 46.60 33.62 19.43
N THR A 7 45.98 33.97 20.54
CA THR A 7 46.27 33.32 21.83
C THR A 7 45.05 32.75 22.55
N SER A 8 43.83 32.82 21.99
CA SER A 8 42.64 32.34 22.70
C SER A 8 42.09 30.96 22.27
N GLU A 9 42.51 30.44 21.11
CA GLU A 9 42.02 29.13 20.63
C GLU A 9 42.83 27.95 21.19
N PHE A 10 44.12 28.10 21.42
CA PHE A 10 44.98 27.05 21.98
C PHE A 10 44.65 26.75 23.46
N ALA A 11 44.18 27.72 24.23
CA ALA A 11 43.83 27.54 25.63
C ALA A 11 42.48 26.74 25.78
N ARG A 12 41.53 26.89 24.83
CA ARG A 12 40.27 26.14 24.86
C ARG A 12 40.40 24.66 24.45
N MET A 13 41.36 24.32 23.60
CA MET A 13 41.59 22.91 23.22
C MET A 13 42.29 22.10 24.32
N SER A 14 43.12 22.73 25.16
CA SER A 14 43.79 22.01 26.26
C SER A 14 42.83 21.66 27.40
N GLU A 15 41.87 22.53 27.71
CA GLU A 15 40.85 22.25 28.76
C GLU A 15 39.87 21.12 28.39
N THR A 16 39.55 20.99 27.10
CA THR A 16 38.63 19.93 26.63
C THR A 16 39.29 18.55 26.71
N THR A 17 40.58 18.46 26.47
CA THR A 17 41.34 17.20 26.51
C THR A 17 41.56 16.71 27.94
N GLU A 18 41.74 17.61 28.90
CA GLU A 18 41.84 17.21 30.33
C GLU A 18 40.51 16.78 30.94
N ARG A 19 39.39 17.40 30.55
CA ARG A 19 38.05 16.93 30.98
C ARG A 19 37.70 15.56 30.43
N MET A 20 38.15 15.18 29.24
CA MET A 20 37.96 13.81 28.71
C MET A 20 38.81 12.77 29.45
N LYS A 21 40.03 13.08 29.87
CA LYS A 21 40.89 12.15 30.66
C LYS A 21 40.34 11.92 32.07
N GLN A 22 39.72 12.88 32.72
CA GLN A 22 39.13 12.72 34.07
C GLN A 22 37.80 11.95 34.08
N ARG A 23 37.10 11.86 32.95
CA ARG A 23 35.89 11.02 32.83
C ARG A 23 36.18 9.50 32.68
N SER A 24 37.38 9.17 32.13
CA SER A 24 37.74 7.75 31.94
C SER A 24 38.22 7.04 33.21
N ALA A 25 38.53 7.78 34.28
CA ALA A 25 39.07 7.18 35.51
C ALA A 25 38.05 6.84 36.60
N ARG A 26 36.75 7.00 36.34
CA ARG A 26 35.66 6.77 37.35
C ARG A 26 34.75 5.57 37.07
N THR A 27 35.12 4.62 36.22
CA THR A 27 34.35 3.38 36.06
C THR A 27 35.12 2.20 36.67
N GLY A 28 34.78 1.91 37.94
CA GLY A 28 35.19 0.67 38.60
C GLY A 28 34.51 -0.55 37.99
N PRO A 29 34.99 -1.78 38.23
CA PRO A 29 34.55 -2.98 37.54
C PRO A 29 33.08 -3.33 37.86
N MET A 30 32.22 -3.33 36.80
CA MET A 30 30.84 -3.80 36.91
C MET A 30 30.78 -5.29 37.23
N ALA A 31 30.16 -5.63 38.36
CA ALA A 31 29.84 -6.99 38.74
C ALA A 31 28.99 -7.68 37.67
N LYS A 32 29.41 -8.83 37.18
CA LYS A 32 28.72 -9.72 36.25
C LYS A 32 27.37 -10.17 36.84
N ARG A 33 26.27 -9.51 36.49
CA ARG A 33 24.92 -9.92 36.80
C ARG A 33 24.58 -11.13 35.92
N ARG A 34 24.51 -12.30 36.51
CA ARG A 34 24.16 -13.58 35.89
C ARG A 34 22.68 -13.53 35.53
N THR A 35 22.36 -13.19 34.28
CA THR A 35 20.98 -13.26 33.73
C THR A 35 20.61 -14.75 33.59
N LYS A 36 19.61 -15.20 34.34
CA LYS A 36 18.96 -16.49 34.13
C LYS A 36 18.33 -16.51 32.73
N ARG A 37 18.92 -17.30 31.83
CA ARG A 37 18.36 -17.60 30.52
C ARG A 37 17.02 -18.32 30.72
N LYS A 38 15.89 -17.64 30.47
CA LYS A 38 14.60 -18.30 30.31
C LYS A 38 14.69 -19.24 29.13
N LYS A 39 14.49 -20.52 29.33
CA LYS A 39 14.27 -21.49 28.26
C LYS A 39 12.99 -21.10 27.53
N HIS A 40 13.11 -20.51 26.34
CA HIS A 40 11.99 -20.42 25.42
C HIS A 40 11.64 -21.84 24.96
N SER A 41 10.41 -22.25 25.23
CA SER A 41 9.86 -23.52 24.74
C SER A 41 9.84 -23.48 23.20
N ARG A 42 10.51 -24.46 22.59
CA ARG A 42 10.57 -24.63 21.13
C ARG A 42 9.20 -24.96 20.48
N GLY A 43 8.12 -25.07 21.27
CA GLY A 43 6.78 -25.41 20.77
C GLY A 43 6.01 -24.25 20.13
N GLY A 44 6.25 -23.00 20.53
CA GLY A 44 5.51 -21.85 20.00
C GLY A 44 5.85 -21.47 18.55
N GLY A 45 7.10 -21.69 18.14
CA GLY A 45 7.53 -21.35 16.77
C GLY A 45 6.98 -22.30 15.69
N ILE A 46 6.80 -23.59 16.03
CA ILE A 46 6.26 -24.60 15.09
C ILE A 46 4.76 -24.36 14.91
N LEU A 47 4.04 -23.99 15.98
CA LEU A 47 2.62 -23.70 15.92
C LEU A 47 2.34 -22.43 15.08
N ALA A 48 3.16 -21.38 15.24
CA ALA A 48 3.07 -20.17 14.44
C ALA A 48 3.38 -20.43 12.95
N LEU A 49 4.40 -21.27 12.66
CA LEU A 49 4.74 -21.63 11.27
C LEU A 49 3.64 -22.47 10.61
N LEU A 50 3.01 -23.40 11.35
CA LEU A 50 1.88 -24.18 10.85
C LEU A 50 0.63 -23.29 10.62
N LEU A 51 0.39 -22.32 11.48
CA LEU A 51 -0.70 -21.34 11.31
C LEU A 51 -0.49 -20.48 10.06
N VAL A 52 0.71 -19.99 9.81
CA VAL A 52 1.06 -19.23 8.60
C VAL A 52 0.92 -20.09 7.34
N LEU A 53 1.34 -21.37 7.39
CA LEU A 53 1.19 -22.30 6.26
C LEU A 53 -0.29 -22.66 5.99
N CYS A 54 -1.12 -22.77 7.04
CA CYS A 54 -2.55 -23.07 6.89
C CYS A 54 -3.33 -21.85 6.38
N ILE A 55 -3.03 -20.64 6.87
CA ILE A 55 -3.63 -19.39 6.39
C ILE A 55 -3.17 -19.12 4.95
N GLY A 56 -1.89 -19.27 4.64
CA GLY A 56 -1.36 -19.16 3.29
C GLY A 56 -1.98 -20.18 2.32
N GLY A 57 -2.18 -21.42 2.76
CA GLY A 57 -2.86 -22.47 1.99
C GLY A 57 -4.34 -22.17 1.73
N ALA A 58 -5.05 -21.62 2.72
CA ALA A 58 -6.46 -21.24 2.57
C ALA A 58 -6.64 -20.02 1.66
N ILE A 59 -5.71 -19.05 1.74
CA ILE A 59 -5.68 -17.89 0.84
C ILE A 59 -5.34 -18.33 -0.58
N LEU A 60 -4.31 -19.17 -0.78
CA LEU A 60 -3.98 -19.75 -2.09
C LEU A 60 -5.16 -20.52 -2.68
N TRP A 61 -5.90 -21.25 -1.87
CA TRP A 61 -7.09 -21.98 -2.30
C TRP A 61 -8.25 -21.07 -2.71
N ARG A 62 -8.45 -19.96 -2.04
CA ARG A 62 -9.51 -18.98 -2.37
C ARG A 62 -9.22 -18.20 -3.66
N TYR A 63 -7.94 -17.99 -4.01
CA TYR A 63 -7.51 -17.21 -5.16
C TYR A 63 -7.01 -18.05 -6.35
N CYS A 64 -6.71 -19.34 -6.18
CA CYS A 64 -6.39 -20.24 -7.28
C CYS A 64 -7.66 -20.92 -7.81
N GLU A 65 -8.48 -20.21 -8.56
CA GLU A 65 -9.29 -20.82 -9.62
C GLU A 65 -8.31 -21.20 -10.75
N LEU A 66 -7.64 -22.36 -10.58
CA LEU A 66 -6.83 -22.91 -11.65
C LEU A 66 -7.77 -23.34 -12.79
N PRO A 67 -7.67 -22.77 -14.00
CA PRO A 67 -8.40 -23.31 -15.14
C PRO A 67 -7.94 -24.75 -15.36
N VAL A 68 -8.89 -25.67 -15.42
CA VAL A 68 -8.60 -27.06 -15.79
C VAL A 68 -8.02 -27.04 -17.21
N PRO A 69 -6.82 -27.58 -17.46
CA PRO A 69 -6.27 -27.59 -18.80
C PRO A 69 -7.22 -28.27 -19.77
N ALA A 70 -7.55 -27.63 -20.89
CA ALA A 70 -8.45 -28.12 -21.92
C ALA A 70 -8.10 -29.52 -22.50
N ALA A 71 -6.89 -29.99 -22.22
CA ALA A 71 -6.45 -31.33 -22.63
C ALA A 71 -7.06 -32.50 -21.82
N LEU A 72 -7.85 -32.23 -20.77
CA LEU A 72 -8.52 -33.27 -19.96
C LEU A 72 -10.03 -33.37 -20.22
N THR A 73 -10.57 -32.64 -21.19
CA THR A 73 -12.02 -32.61 -21.44
C THR A 73 -12.52 -33.59 -22.51
N GLU A 74 -11.66 -34.32 -23.19
CA GLU A 74 -12.09 -35.37 -24.13
C GLU A 74 -11.98 -36.75 -23.44
N GLY A 75 -13.02 -37.20 -22.77
CA GLY A 75 -13.20 -38.56 -22.29
C GLY A 75 -13.40 -38.80 -20.79
N ALA A 76 -13.71 -37.80 -20.01
CA ALA A 76 -13.79 -37.94 -18.54
C ALA A 76 -14.97 -37.21 -17.85
N GLU A 77 -16.19 -37.36 -18.37
CA GLU A 77 -17.38 -36.87 -17.62
C GLU A 77 -17.45 -37.51 -16.21
N THR A 78 -17.11 -38.80 -16.07
CA THR A 78 -17.15 -39.50 -14.78
C THR A 78 -15.96 -39.20 -13.87
N ALA A 79 -14.79 -38.86 -14.40
CA ALA A 79 -13.61 -38.52 -13.59
C ALA A 79 -13.64 -37.07 -13.12
N GLY A 80 -14.22 -36.17 -13.90
CA GLY A 80 -14.40 -34.76 -13.55
C GLY A 80 -15.40 -34.61 -12.40
N ASP A 81 -16.51 -35.30 -12.44
CA ASP A 81 -17.53 -35.27 -11.39
C ASP A 81 -17.03 -35.83 -10.08
N LEU A 82 -16.28 -36.95 -10.11
CA LEU A 82 -15.67 -37.54 -8.92
C LEU A 82 -14.57 -36.64 -8.31
N ALA A 83 -13.83 -35.95 -9.14
CA ALA A 83 -12.82 -34.97 -8.70
C ALA A 83 -13.48 -33.74 -8.06
N ALA A 84 -14.58 -33.24 -8.64
CA ALA A 84 -15.36 -32.12 -8.12
C ALA A 84 -16.02 -32.48 -6.78
N GLU A 85 -16.58 -33.68 -6.65
CA GLU A 85 -17.17 -34.18 -5.42
C GLU A 85 -16.14 -34.30 -4.29
N LYS A 86 -14.98 -34.89 -4.58
CA LYS A 86 -13.87 -34.98 -3.60
C LYS A 86 -13.32 -33.62 -3.23
N LEU A 87 -13.25 -32.68 -4.16
CA LEU A 87 -12.83 -31.31 -3.92
C LEU A 87 -13.80 -30.60 -2.96
N THR A 88 -15.11 -30.82 -3.17
CA THR A 88 -16.17 -30.27 -2.31
C THR A 88 -16.10 -30.86 -0.91
N GLU A 89 -15.85 -32.16 -0.79
CA GLU A 89 -15.68 -32.83 0.51
C GLU A 89 -14.43 -32.32 1.25
N VAL A 90 -13.31 -32.16 0.56
CA VAL A 90 -12.08 -31.60 1.15
C VAL A 90 -12.30 -30.16 1.59
N ARG A 91 -13.02 -29.37 0.79
CA ARG A 91 -13.38 -27.99 1.13
C ARG A 91 -14.25 -27.91 2.37
N SER A 92 -15.29 -28.76 2.47
CA SER A 92 -16.15 -28.84 3.66
C SER A 92 -15.35 -29.21 4.90
N ARG A 93 -14.52 -30.26 4.84
CA ARG A 93 -13.69 -30.68 5.99
C ARG A 93 -12.67 -29.61 6.41
N LEU A 94 -12.13 -28.85 5.46
CA LEU A 94 -11.21 -27.74 5.75
C LEU A 94 -11.97 -26.58 6.41
N SER A 95 -13.17 -26.27 5.94
CA SER A 95 -14.05 -25.27 6.55
C SER A 95 -14.40 -25.63 7.99
N ASP A 96 -14.81 -26.88 8.24
CA ASP A 96 -15.15 -27.36 9.57
C ASP A 96 -13.94 -27.34 10.52
N TRP A 97 -12.76 -27.70 10.00
CA TRP A 97 -11.51 -27.65 10.78
C TRP A 97 -11.11 -26.22 11.10
N LEU A 98 -11.24 -25.27 10.15
CA LEU A 98 -10.98 -23.85 10.38
C LEU A 98 -11.94 -23.27 11.41
N ALA A 99 -13.24 -23.63 11.34
CA ALA A 99 -14.25 -23.20 12.31
C ALA A 99 -13.90 -23.71 13.73
N ASP A 100 -13.48 -24.98 13.87
CA ASP A 100 -13.06 -25.56 15.15
C ASP A 100 -11.78 -24.90 15.67
N LEU A 101 -10.82 -24.57 14.78
CA LEU A 101 -9.60 -23.86 15.13
C LEU A 101 -9.92 -22.43 15.64
N MET A 102 -10.79 -21.71 14.95
CA MET A 102 -11.25 -20.38 15.35
C MET A 102 -12.00 -20.42 16.69
N ALA A 103 -12.84 -21.45 16.90
CA ALA A 103 -13.56 -21.65 18.17
C ALA A 103 -12.61 -21.87 19.37
N LYS A 104 -11.45 -22.49 19.14
CA LYS A 104 -10.42 -22.79 20.17
C LYS A 104 -9.40 -21.68 20.35
N MET A 105 -9.46 -20.65 19.53
CA MET A 105 -8.53 -19.51 19.59
C MET A 105 -8.83 -18.60 20.78
N PRO A 106 -7.80 -18.06 21.48
CA PRO A 106 -8.00 -17.09 22.55
C PRO A 106 -8.83 -15.88 22.07
N PRO A 107 -9.75 -15.35 22.94
CA PRO A 107 -10.64 -14.25 22.56
C PRO A 107 -9.88 -13.03 21.98
N GLU A 108 -8.73 -12.68 22.57
CA GLU A 108 -7.93 -11.52 22.15
C GLU A 108 -7.38 -11.69 20.71
N LEU A 109 -7.03 -12.94 20.33
CA LEU A 109 -6.52 -13.24 18.99
C LEU A 109 -7.66 -13.30 17.97
N ARG A 110 -8.85 -13.75 18.41
CA ARG A 110 -10.06 -13.78 17.59
C ARG A 110 -10.55 -12.35 17.29
N GLU A 111 -10.51 -11.47 18.30
CA GLU A 111 -10.86 -10.06 18.16
C GLU A 111 -9.88 -9.33 17.20
N GLN A 112 -8.57 -9.62 17.27
CA GLN A 112 -7.60 -9.08 16.30
C GLN A 112 -7.84 -9.57 14.87
N LEU A 113 -8.30 -10.80 14.67
CA LEU A 113 -8.63 -11.33 13.36
C LEU A 113 -9.97 -10.82 12.84
N SER A 114 -11.01 -10.70 13.70
CA SER A 114 -12.31 -10.15 13.32
C SER A 114 -12.24 -8.67 12.99
N VAL A 115 -11.44 -7.87 13.71
CA VAL A 115 -11.16 -6.46 13.35
C VAL A 115 -10.51 -6.34 11.98
N GLN A 116 -9.68 -7.32 11.58
CA GLN A 116 -9.13 -7.36 10.21
C GLN A 116 -10.17 -7.78 9.16
N GLU A 117 -11.14 -8.64 9.51
CA GLU A 117 -12.22 -9.07 8.61
C GLU A 117 -13.32 -8.01 8.50
N GLU A 118 -13.74 -7.37 9.60
CA GLU A 118 -14.75 -6.28 9.57
C GLU A 118 -14.25 -5.07 8.77
N HIS A 119 -12.93 -4.77 8.76
CA HIS A 119 -12.37 -3.75 7.89
C HIS A 119 -12.35 -4.15 6.40
N GLN A 120 -12.58 -5.39 6.03
CA GLN A 120 -12.68 -5.85 4.64
C GLN A 120 -14.12 -5.90 4.11
N GLU A 121 -15.15 -6.03 4.95
CA GLU A 121 -16.54 -6.18 4.50
C GLU A 121 -17.25 -4.86 4.13
N GLU A 122 -16.79 -3.71 4.62
CA GLU A 122 -17.39 -2.40 4.29
C GLU A 122 -16.84 -1.71 3.04
N GLN A 123 -15.92 -2.34 2.32
CA GLN A 123 -15.40 -1.76 1.09
C GLN A 123 -16.18 -2.36 -0.08
N ASN A 124 -16.85 -1.51 -0.87
CA ASN A 124 -17.22 -1.84 -2.24
C ASN A 124 -15.92 -2.17 -3.00
N VAL A 125 -15.46 -3.43 -2.85
CA VAL A 125 -14.25 -3.91 -3.50
C VAL A 125 -14.56 -3.95 -4.98
N ILE A 126 -13.97 -3.02 -5.71
CA ILE A 126 -14.00 -3.05 -7.17
C ILE A 126 -13.31 -4.32 -7.61
N THR A 127 -14.00 -5.13 -8.37
CA THR A 127 -13.40 -6.25 -9.08
C THR A 127 -13.07 -5.80 -10.49
N LEU A 128 -11.90 -6.13 -10.98
CA LEU A 128 -11.47 -5.79 -12.34
C LEU A 128 -12.45 -6.31 -13.42
N ASP A 129 -13.20 -7.36 -13.10
CA ASP A 129 -14.19 -7.95 -14.01
C ASP A 129 -15.44 -7.07 -14.21
N THR A 130 -15.67 -6.10 -13.33
CA THR A 130 -16.79 -5.14 -13.43
C THR A 130 -16.37 -3.78 -14.02
N LEU A 131 -15.07 -3.58 -14.24
CA LEU A 131 -14.55 -2.34 -14.82
C LEU A 131 -14.55 -2.46 -16.36
N PRO A 132 -14.90 -1.37 -17.07
CA PRO A 132 -14.71 -1.34 -18.52
C PRO A 132 -13.21 -1.41 -18.86
N ASP A 133 -12.91 -1.98 -20.03
CA ASP A 133 -11.57 -1.94 -20.57
C ASP A 133 -11.13 -0.50 -20.85
N TYR A 134 -9.82 -0.27 -20.82
CA TYR A 134 -9.26 1.04 -21.17
C TYR A 134 -9.61 1.39 -22.63
N ASP A 135 -10.26 2.53 -22.82
CA ASP A 135 -10.75 3.05 -24.11
C ASP A 135 -10.02 4.31 -24.61
N GLY A 136 -8.94 4.69 -23.92
CA GLY A 136 -8.20 5.92 -24.18
C GLY A 136 -8.44 7.01 -23.14
N SER A 137 -9.44 6.86 -22.26
CA SER A 137 -9.67 7.76 -21.13
C SER A 137 -8.79 7.38 -19.92
N PRO A 138 -8.10 8.32 -19.26
CA PRO A 138 -7.24 7.99 -18.12
C PRO A 138 -8.01 7.45 -16.91
N TYR A 139 -9.29 7.69 -16.83
CA TYR A 139 -10.16 7.22 -15.76
C TYR A 139 -11.58 6.95 -16.23
N VAL A 140 -12.32 6.23 -15.40
CA VAL A 140 -13.77 6.02 -15.53
C VAL A 140 -14.45 6.39 -14.22
N GLU A 141 -15.63 7.01 -14.32
CA GLU A 141 -16.47 7.29 -13.16
C GLU A 141 -17.16 6.03 -12.69
N LEU A 142 -17.19 5.82 -11.37
CA LEU A 142 -17.82 4.69 -10.72
C LEU A 142 -19.03 5.14 -9.91
N TYR A 143 -20.06 4.33 -9.89
CA TYR A 143 -21.26 4.52 -9.04
C TYR A 143 -21.87 5.93 -9.15
N GLY A 144 -21.81 6.53 -10.34
CA GLY A 144 -22.31 7.90 -10.57
C GLY A 144 -21.56 8.96 -9.77
N GLY A 145 -20.25 8.76 -9.57
CA GLY A 145 -19.38 9.65 -8.81
C GLY A 145 -19.59 9.61 -7.29
N GLN A 146 -20.40 8.67 -6.77
CA GLN A 146 -20.68 8.61 -5.33
C GLN A 146 -19.66 7.75 -4.58
N PRO A 147 -18.93 8.33 -3.61
CA PRO A 147 -17.99 7.57 -2.78
C PRO A 147 -18.72 6.75 -1.71
N ALA A 148 -18.14 5.60 -1.37
CA ALA A 148 -18.71 4.67 -0.39
C ALA A 148 -18.20 4.93 1.03
N PHE A 149 -18.31 6.16 1.53
CA PHE A 149 -18.05 6.48 2.93
C PHE A 149 -19.31 6.27 3.77
N THR A 150 -19.14 5.76 5.00
CA THR A 150 -20.25 5.65 5.95
C THR A 150 -20.69 7.02 6.45
N GLU A 151 -21.91 7.14 6.97
CA GLU A 151 -22.41 8.39 7.52
C GLU A 151 -21.60 8.84 8.75
N GLU A 152 -21.01 7.91 9.51
CA GLU A 152 -20.11 8.20 10.63
C GLU A 152 -18.79 8.81 10.13
N GLN A 153 -18.22 8.28 9.04
CA GLN A 153 -17.03 8.86 8.41
C GLN A 153 -17.32 10.26 7.88
N LYS A 154 -18.47 10.46 7.21
CA LYS A 154 -18.89 11.75 6.65
C LYS A 154 -19.16 12.84 7.70
N ALA A 155 -19.43 12.44 8.95
CA ALA A 155 -19.67 13.37 10.06
C ALA A 155 -18.40 13.83 10.78
N GLY A 156 -17.26 13.17 10.54
CA GLY A 156 -16.00 13.44 11.26
C GLY A 156 -15.17 14.53 10.59
N THR A 157 -14.75 15.54 11.38
CA THR A 157 -13.84 16.62 10.94
C THR A 157 -12.48 16.54 11.64
N GLU A 158 -12.14 15.42 12.24
CA GLU A 158 -10.81 15.19 12.82
C GLU A 158 -9.85 14.72 11.72
N SER A 159 -8.75 15.45 11.55
CA SER A 159 -7.74 15.07 10.56
C SER A 159 -7.04 13.78 10.95
N TYR A 160 -6.92 12.86 10.00
CA TYR A 160 -6.15 11.63 10.14
C TYR A 160 -5.65 11.13 8.80
N GLU A 161 -4.63 10.29 8.84
CA GLU A 161 -4.20 9.47 7.69
C GLU A 161 -3.86 8.06 8.16
N THR A 162 -4.19 7.07 7.34
CA THR A 162 -3.90 5.66 7.59
C THR A 162 -3.49 4.96 6.31
N TYR A 163 -2.53 4.07 6.44
CA TYR A 163 -1.97 3.29 5.34
C TYR A 163 -1.99 1.81 5.70
N ALA A 164 -2.72 1.02 4.94
CA ALA A 164 -2.75 -0.42 5.16
C ALA A 164 -1.34 -1.03 5.12
N PRO A 165 -1.05 -2.06 5.91
CA PRO A 165 0.20 -2.79 5.82
C PRO A 165 0.43 -3.32 4.40
N LEU A 166 1.70 -3.43 4.00
CA LEU A 166 2.04 -4.14 2.76
C LEU A 166 1.60 -5.60 2.90
N ASP A 167 1.08 -6.15 1.81
CA ASP A 167 0.73 -7.58 1.76
C ASP A 167 1.98 -8.47 1.62
N LEU A 168 1.77 -9.78 1.52
CA LEU A 168 2.87 -10.77 1.41
C LEU A 168 3.73 -10.60 0.15
N LEU A 169 3.23 -9.90 -0.88
CA LEU A 169 3.94 -9.58 -2.11
C LEU A 169 4.61 -8.20 -2.05
N GLY A 170 4.53 -7.50 -0.91
CA GLY A 170 5.04 -6.14 -0.76
C GLY A 170 4.20 -5.08 -1.47
N ARG A 171 2.92 -5.36 -1.77
CA ARG A 171 2.01 -4.43 -2.44
C ARG A 171 1.29 -3.55 -1.43
N CYS A 172 1.06 -2.30 -1.79
CA CYS A 172 0.25 -1.39 -0.98
C CYS A 172 -1.22 -1.84 -0.95
N GLY A 173 -1.84 -1.72 0.21
CA GLY A 173 -3.29 -1.76 0.36
C GLY A 173 -3.90 -0.36 0.30
N THR A 174 -5.12 -0.21 0.80
CA THR A 174 -5.86 1.04 0.81
C THR A 174 -5.19 2.10 1.69
N ALA A 175 -5.07 3.31 1.18
CA ALA A 175 -4.74 4.52 1.93
C ALA A 175 -6.01 5.34 2.17
N LYS A 176 -6.22 5.84 3.39
CA LYS A 176 -7.40 6.61 3.82
C LYS A 176 -6.97 7.83 4.61
N ALA A 177 -7.65 8.94 4.42
CA ALA A 177 -7.45 10.15 5.22
C ALA A 177 -8.76 10.95 5.37
N CYS A 178 -8.86 11.68 6.45
CA CYS A 178 -9.65 12.90 6.53
C CYS A 178 -8.64 14.04 6.49
N ILE A 179 -8.53 14.69 5.34
CA ILE A 179 -7.47 15.65 5.08
C ILE A 179 -7.96 17.05 5.47
N GLY A 180 -7.28 17.67 6.46
CA GLY A 180 -7.41 19.07 6.80
C GLY A 180 -6.16 19.85 6.40
N GLN A 181 -6.19 21.17 6.52
CA GLN A 181 -5.02 22.02 6.21
C GLN A 181 -3.80 21.72 7.09
N ASP A 182 -4.01 21.15 8.27
CA ASP A 182 -2.98 20.75 9.23
C ASP A 182 -2.13 19.57 8.75
N LEU A 183 -2.65 18.72 7.84
CA LEU A 183 -1.89 17.64 7.20
C LEU A 183 -1.14 18.09 5.96
N MET A 184 -1.50 19.23 5.37
CA MET A 184 -0.83 19.71 4.16
C MET A 184 0.66 19.99 4.40
N PRO A 185 1.53 19.77 3.39
CA PRO A 185 2.97 19.93 3.59
C PRO A 185 3.36 21.35 3.95
N THR A 186 4.20 21.47 4.99
CA THR A 186 4.85 22.72 5.41
C THR A 186 6.30 22.81 4.96
N GLU A 187 6.83 21.72 4.40
CA GLU A 187 8.22 21.59 3.93
C GLU A 187 8.26 21.25 2.43
N GLU A 188 9.39 21.45 1.80
CA GLU A 188 9.61 21.03 0.41
C GLU A 188 9.66 19.50 0.31
N ARG A 189 9.16 18.97 -0.81
CA ARG A 189 9.16 17.53 -1.08
C ARG A 189 10.58 16.97 -1.12
N GLY A 190 10.85 15.99 -0.27
CA GLY A 190 12.14 15.29 -0.21
C GLY A 190 12.30 14.23 -1.32
N ALA A 191 13.51 13.68 -1.41
CA ALA A 191 13.79 12.58 -2.34
C ALA A 191 13.08 11.28 -1.88
N ILE A 192 12.48 10.54 -2.83
CA ILE A 192 11.80 9.26 -2.59
C ILE A 192 12.43 8.10 -3.38
N GLY A 193 13.58 8.33 -4.00
CA GLY A 193 14.28 7.36 -4.87
C GLY A 193 14.68 6.05 -4.17
N MET A 194 14.80 6.05 -2.84
CA MET A 194 15.14 4.86 -2.06
C MET A 194 13.98 3.85 -1.97
N VAL A 195 12.73 4.28 -2.08
CA VAL A 195 11.58 3.38 -2.06
C VAL A 195 11.44 2.70 -3.40
N LYS A 196 11.29 1.38 -3.39
CA LYS A 196 11.02 0.58 -4.58
C LYS A 196 9.73 -0.21 -4.34
N PRO A 197 8.59 0.30 -4.82
CA PRO A 197 7.32 -0.41 -4.71
C PRO A 197 7.36 -1.77 -5.42
N SER A 198 6.38 -2.63 -5.17
CA SER A 198 6.25 -3.92 -5.87
C SER A 198 6.27 -3.74 -7.39
N GLY A 199 6.94 -4.63 -8.12
CA GLY A 199 7.06 -4.55 -9.59
C GLY A 199 7.85 -3.35 -10.12
N TRP A 200 8.71 -2.70 -9.29
CA TRP A 200 9.47 -1.53 -9.71
C TRP A 200 10.57 -1.83 -10.71
N HIS A 201 10.50 -1.17 -11.86
CA HIS A 201 11.58 -1.12 -12.86
C HIS A 201 11.93 0.33 -13.22
N THR A 202 13.20 0.57 -13.59
CA THR A 202 13.64 1.86 -14.13
C THR A 202 13.71 1.74 -15.65
N VAL A 203 12.62 2.07 -16.33
CA VAL A 203 12.46 1.94 -17.78
C VAL A 203 12.24 3.29 -18.42
N ARG A 204 12.78 3.49 -19.62
CA ARG A 204 12.68 4.73 -20.39
C ARG A 204 12.12 4.48 -21.77
N TYR A 205 11.21 5.38 -22.18
CA TYR A 205 10.67 5.45 -23.54
C TYR A 205 10.79 6.90 -24.04
N ASP A 206 12.00 7.23 -24.56
CA ASP A 206 12.30 8.59 -25.04
C ASP A 206 11.38 8.94 -26.23
N GLY A 207 10.73 10.09 -26.16
CA GLY A 207 9.81 10.59 -27.19
C GLY A 207 8.37 10.06 -27.10
N LEU A 208 8.12 9.02 -26.28
CA LEU A 208 6.79 8.46 -26.07
C LEU A 208 6.21 8.86 -24.70
N VAL A 209 7.03 8.80 -23.67
CA VAL A 209 6.61 9.13 -22.29
C VAL A 209 7.11 10.53 -21.92
N ASP A 210 6.21 11.40 -21.46
CA ASP A 210 6.60 12.70 -20.91
C ASP A 210 7.52 12.50 -19.69
N GLY A 211 8.66 13.21 -19.65
CA GLY A 211 9.70 12.98 -18.65
C GLY A 211 10.54 11.71 -18.87
N LYS A 212 10.27 10.93 -19.93
CA LYS A 212 11.02 9.77 -20.42
C LYS A 212 10.89 8.47 -19.60
N TYR A 213 10.64 8.54 -18.30
CA TYR A 213 10.52 7.36 -17.44
C TYR A 213 9.09 6.88 -17.38
N LEU A 214 8.89 5.59 -17.72
CA LEU A 214 7.57 4.94 -17.67
C LEU A 214 6.96 5.02 -16.28
N TYR A 215 7.73 4.57 -15.29
CA TYR A 215 7.22 4.47 -13.93
C TYR A 215 7.62 5.64 -13.05
N ASN A 216 6.65 6.09 -12.29
CA ASN A 216 6.75 7.00 -11.17
C ASN A 216 6.51 6.23 -9.87
N ARG A 217 7.07 6.69 -8.77
CA ARG A 217 6.63 6.33 -7.43
C ARG A 217 5.38 7.15 -7.16
N CYS A 218 4.22 6.60 -7.58
CA CYS A 218 2.94 7.29 -7.39
C CYS A 218 2.54 7.21 -5.92
N HIS A 219 2.31 8.35 -5.30
CA HIS A 219 1.66 8.40 -4.01
C HIS A 219 0.18 7.99 -4.18
N LEU A 220 -0.33 7.20 -3.25
CA LEU A 220 -1.77 6.96 -3.14
C LEU A 220 -2.46 8.22 -2.62
N ILE A 221 -2.00 8.77 -1.50
CA ILE A 221 -2.36 10.12 -1.04
C ILE A 221 -1.22 11.04 -1.42
N GLY A 222 -1.47 11.99 -2.34
CA GLY A 222 -0.46 12.87 -2.89
C GLY A 222 0.24 13.71 -1.83
N TYR A 223 1.55 13.95 -2.00
CA TYR A 223 2.34 14.77 -1.08
C TYR A 223 1.71 16.14 -0.79
N GLN A 224 1.10 16.77 -1.80
CA GLN A 224 0.41 18.06 -1.65
C GLN A 224 -0.79 18.02 -0.72
N LEU A 225 -1.32 16.84 -0.40
CA LEU A 225 -2.51 16.63 0.42
C LEU A 225 -2.17 16.36 1.88
N ALA A 226 -1.19 15.47 2.14
CA ALA A 226 -0.89 14.99 3.50
C ALA A 226 0.58 15.14 3.91
N GLY A 227 1.46 15.73 3.08
CA GLY A 227 2.87 15.92 3.43
C GLY A 227 3.69 14.63 3.59
N GLU A 228 3.08 13.45 3.41
CA GLU A 228 3.71 12.15 3.57
C GLU A 228 4.64 11.85 2.39
N ASN A 229 5.96 11.79 2.64
CA ASN A 229 6.95 11.79 1.55
C ASN A 229 7.39 10.40 1.11
N ALA A 230 8.13 9.67 1.94
CA ALA A 230 8.83 8.44 1.57
C ALA A 230 8.24 7.19 2.24
N ASN A 231 6.96 7.19 2.50
CA ASN A 231 6.24 6.06 3.09
C ASN A 231 6.05 4.95 2.06
N GLU A 232 6.64 3.78 2.30
CA GLU A 232 6.52 2.62 1.42
C GLU A 232 5.09 2.09 1.27
N ARG A 233 4.20 2.37 2.25
CA ARG A 233 2.79 1.98 2.22
C ARG A 233 1.91 2.96 1.43
N ASN A 234 2.47 4.10 1.03
CA ASN A 234 1.82 5.14 0.26
C ASN A 234 2.35 5.25 -1.19
N LEU A 235 3.28 4.39 -1.59
CA LEU A 235 3.94 4.47 -2.89
C LEU A 235 3.72 3.20 -3.70
N ILE A 236 3.17 3.33 -4.91
CA ILE A 236 3.01 2.24 -5.87
C ILE A 236 3.85 2.47 -7.12
N THR A 237 4.11 1.39 -7.87
CA THR A 237 4.64 1.46 -9.23
C THR A 237 3.51 1.88 -10.16
N GLY A 238 3.45 3.17 -10.47
CA GLY A 238 2.46 3.74 -11.37
C GLY A 238 3.11 4.31 -12.62
N THR A 239 2.42 4.28 -13.74
CA THR A 239 2.88 4.92 -14.97
C THR A 239 2.89 6.43 -14.85
N ARG A 240 3.63 7.08 -15.73
CA ARG A 240 3.57 8.55 -15.85
C ARG A 240 2.17 9.00 -16.19
N TYR A 241 1.47 8.27 -17.05
CA TYR A 241 0.10 8.56 -17.46
C TYR A 241 -0.89 8.44 -16.29
N LEU A 242 -0.85 7.34 -15.52
CA LEU A 242 -1.65 7.22 -14.30
C LEU A 242 -1.42 8.42 -13.37
N ASN A 243 -0.16 8.75 -13.11
CA ASN A 243 0.20 9.78 -12.13
C ASN A 243 -0.27 11.17 -12.54
N VAL A 244 -0.14 11.53 -13.83
CA VAL A 244 -0.35 12.91 -14.31
C VAL A 244 -1.72 13.11 -14.93
N GLU A 245 -2.17 12.18 -15.76
CA GLU A 245 -3.47 12.29 -16.44
C GLU A 245 -4.59 11.64 -15.63
N GLY A 246 -4.29 10.60 -14.87
CA GLY A 246 -5.26 9.89 -14.05
C GLY A 246 -5.50 10.56 -12.70
N MET A 247 -4.48 10.56 -11.82
CA MET A 247 -4.66 10.93 -10.41
C MET A 247 -4.57 12.43 -10.15
N LEU A 248 -3.56 13.11 -10.72
CA LEU A 248 -3.25 14.51 -10.40
C LEU A 248 -4.43 15.48 -10.57
N PRO A 249 -5.32 15.38 -11.56
CA PRO A 249 -6.49 16.27 -11.67
C PRO A 249 -7.41 16.20 -10.45
N PHE A 250 -7.61 15.00 -9.90
CA PHE A 250 -8.44 14.77 -8.71
C PHE A 250 -7.74 15.24 -7.43
N GLU A 251 -6.45 15.00 -7.31
CA GLU A 251 -5.63 15.50 -6.18
C GLU A 251 -5.64 17.05 -6.17
N ASN A 252 -5.49 17.68 -7.31
CA ASN A 252 -5.54 19.14 -7.43
C ASN A 252 -6.90 19.69 -7.01
N ARG A 253 -8.02 19.06 -7.45
CA ARG A 253 -9.36 19.44 -7.03
C ARG A 253 -9.54 19.41 -5.52
N VAL A 254 -9.02 18.38 -4.85
CA VAL A 254 -9.04 18.26 -3.39
C VAL A 254 -8.18 19.35 -2.75
N ALA A 255 -6.95 19.52 -3.22
CA ALA A 255 -6.02 20.50 -2.67
C ALA A 255 -6.53 21.94 -2.80
N ASP A 256 -7.10 22.29 -3.95
CA ASP A 256 -7.62 23.63 -4.20
C ASP A 256 -8.84 23.91 -3.32
N TYR A 257 -9.78 22.97 -3.21
CA TYR A 257 -10.93 23.09 -2.31
C TYR A 257 -10.50 23.34 -0.85
N MET A 258 -9.52 22.57 -0.36
CA MET A 258 -9.02 22.71 1.01
C MET A 258 -8.33 24.07 1.24
N ARG A 259 -7.57 24.55 0.27
CA ARG A 259 -6.91 25.87 0.35
C ARG A 259 -7.91 27.02 0.34
N GLU A 260 -8.98 26.90 -0.45
CA GLU A 260 -10.00 27.94 -0.61
C GLU A 260 -10.95 28.02 0.59
N THR A 261 -11.32 26.86 1.16
CA THR A 261 -12.37 26.77 2.18
C THR A 261 -11.86 26.57 3.60
N GLY A 262 -10.72 25.91 3.76
CA GLY A 262 -10.24 25.43 5.06
C GLY A 262 -10.97 24.18 5.58
N ASN A 263 -11.89 23.63 4.80
CA ASN A 263 -12.70 22.47 5.14
C ASN A 263 -11.93 21.15 4.97
N HIS A 264 -12.47 20.06 5.52
CA HIS A 264 -11.90 18.73 5.41
C HIS A 264 -12.43 17.95 4.22
N VAL A 265 -11.60 17.05 3.72
CA VAL A 265 -11.98 16.10 2.66
C VAL A 265 -11.65 14.68 3.11
N LEU A 266 -12.67 13.82 3.17
CA LEU A 266 -12.44 12.38 3.22
C LEU A 266 -11.85 11.94 1.90
N TYR A 267 -10.75 11.21 1.95
CA TYR A 267 -10.02 10.76 0.77
C TYR A 267 -9.59 9.31 0.95
N ARG A 268 -9.90 8.48 -0.04
CA ARG A 268 -9.53 7.06 -0.03
C ARG A 268 -8.99 6.65 -1.37
N VAL A 269 -7.86 5.97 -1.38
CA VAL A 269 -7.24 5.43 -2.58
C VAL A 269 -6.97 3.94 -2.40
N THR A 270 -7.56 3.13 -3.28
CA THR A 270 -7.44 1.68 -3.25
C THR A 270 -6.75 1.20 -4.52
N PRO A 271 -5.51 0.70 -4.45
CA PRO A 271 -4.86 0.07 -5.58
C PRO A 271 -5.51 -1.29 -5.88
N VAL A 272 -5.75 -1.57 -7.16
CA VAL A 272 -6.45 -2.77 -7.62
C VAL A 272 -5.48 -3.68 -8.38
N PHE A 273 -5.26 -4.88 -7.85
CA PHE A 273 -4.38 -5.90 -8.43
C PHE A 273 -5.20 -7.09 -8.92
N ARG A 274 -4.72 -7.79 -9.96
CA ARG A 274 -5.28 -9.07 -10.37
C ARG A 274 -4.41 -10.20 -9.80
N GLY A 275 -4.98 -11.04 -8.94
CA GLY A 275 -4.28 -12.20 -8.39
C GLY A 275 -2.91 -11.87 -7.77
N MET A 276 -1.86 -12.47 -8.31
CA MET A 276 -0.47 -12.34 -7.82
C MET A 276 0.34 -11.23 -8.53
N GLU A 277 -0.27 -10.39 -9.32
CA GLU A 277 0.41 -9.30 -10.02
C GLU A 277 1.10 -8.33 -9.05
N LEU A 278 2.31 -7.89 -9.40
CA LEU A 278 3.11 -6.98 -8.58
C LEU A 278 2.81 -5.51 -8.86
N VAL A 279 2.24 -5.19 -10.03
CA VAL A 279 1.85 -3.84 -10.42
C VAL A 279 0.33 -3.75 -10.40
N ALA A 280 -0.22 -2.71 -9.78
CA ALA A 280 -1.65 -2.47 -9.77
C ALA A 280 -2.16 -2.20 -11.19
N ARG A 281 -3.33 -2.74 -11.56
CA ARG A 281 -4.02 -2.44 -12.83
C ARG A 281 -4.54 -1.01 -12.89
N GLY A 282 -4.73 -0.41 -11.74
CA GLY A 282 -5.17 0.96 -11.53
C GLY A 282 -5.45 1.24 -10.08
N VAL A 283 -6.02 2.40 -9.81
CA VAL A 283 -6.41 2.82 -8.46
C VAL A 283 -7.83 3.37 -8.48
N GLN A 284 -8.63 3.01 -7.49
CA GLN A 284 -9.88 3.70 -7.19
C GLN A 284 -9.57 4.91 -6.32
N LEU A 285 -10.07 6.08 -6.70
CA LEU A 285 -10.01 7.31 -5.90
C LEU A 285 -11.43 7.70 -5.50
N GLU A 286 -11.61 7.96 -4.21
CA GLU A 286 -12.87 8.41 -3.64
C GLU A 286 -12.62 9.65 -2.78
N ALA A 287 -13.48 10.66 -2.92
CA ALA A 287 -13.41 11.86 -2.09
C ALA A 287 -14.78 12.42 -1.77
N TRP A 288 -14.87 13.07 -0.59
CA TRP A 288 -16.06 13.71 -0.10
C TRP A 288 -15.69 14.89 0.80
N SER A 289 -16.13 16.10 0.45
CA SER A 289 -15.97 17.27 1.32
C SER A 289 -16.94 17.21 2.49
N VAL A 290 -16.40 17.33 3.71
CA VAL A 290 -17.14 16.97 4.92
C VAL A 290 -18.16 18.03 5.30
N GLU A 291 -17.72 19.27 5.50
CA GLU A 291 -18.53 20.34 6.10
C GLU A 291 -19.69 20.82 5.19
N ASP A 292 -19.55 20.65 3.88
CA ASP A 292 -20.59 21.04 2.91
C ASP A 292 -21.37 19.83 2.35
N GLY A 293 -21.16 18.64 2.92
CA GLY A 293 -21.90 17.43 2.54
C GLY A 293 -21.63 16.97 1.11
N GLY A 294 -20.39 17.12 0.64
CA GLY A 294 -19.95 16.70 -0.69
C GLY A 294 -20.24 17.71 -1.81
N ALA A 295 -20.69 18.93 -1.48
CA ALA A 295 -21.02 19.93 -2.49
C ALA A 295 -19.78 20.46 -3.23
N GLY A 296 -18.65 20.61 -2.55
CA GLY A 296 -17.40 21.08 -3.16
C GLY A 296 -16.60 19.97 -3.81
N VAL A 297 -16.43 18.85 -3.10
CA VAL A 297 -15.70 17.67 -3.59
C VAL A 297 -16.53 16.43 -3.37
N CYS A 298 -16.92 15.78 -4.46
CA CYS A 298 -17.55 14.46 -4.45
C CYS A 298 -17.12 13.75 -5.73
N PHE A 299 -16.44 12.61 -5.58
CA PHE A 299 -16.12 11.74 -6.71
C PHE A 299 -15.80 10.31 -6.27
N ASN A 300 -16.01 9.38 -7.18
CA ASN A 300 -15.59 8.00 -7.13
C ASN A 300 -15.18 7.60 -8.55
N VAL A 301 -13.88 7.41 -8.75
CA VAL A 301 -13.31 7.13 -10.06
C VAL A 301 -12.29 6.01 -10.00
N TYR A 302 -12.12 5.28 -11.10
CA TYR A 302 -11.02 4.35 -11.28
C TYR A 302 -10.05 4.91 -12.33
N CYS A 303 -8.80 5.10 -11.95
CA CYS A 303 -7.74 5.56 -12.83
C CYS A 303 -6.90 4.37 -13.31
N TYR A 304 -6.76 4.21 -14.63
CA TYR A 304 -6.05 3.09 -15.25
C TYR A 304 -4.53 3.26 -15.11
N ASN A 305 -3.84 2.21 -14.69
CA ASN A 305 -2.38 2.18 -14.66
C ASN A 305 -1.82 1.67 -16.00
N VAL A 306 -2.03 2.44 -17.02
CA VAL A 306 -1.57 2.17 -18.40
C VAL A 306 -0.63 3.28 -18.86
N GLN A 307 0.05 3.06 -19.98
CA GLN A 307 0.77 4.09 -20.70
C GLN A 307 0.48 3.90 -22.20
N PRO A 308 -0.18 4.86 -22.87
CA PRO A 308 -0.41 4.75 -24.31
C PRO A 308 0.88 4.42 -25.07
N GLY A 309 0.81 3.44 -25.96
CA GLY A 309 1.95 2.97 -26.75
C GLY A 309 2.93 2.05 -26.03
N VAL A 310 2.65 1.62 -24.80
CA VAL A 310 3.47 0.69 -24.01
C VAL A 310 2.61 -0.44 -23.48
N GLU A 311 3.06 -1.67 -23.66
CA GLU A 311 2.51 -2.86 -23.01
C GLU A 311 3.24 -3.12 -21.70
N ILE A 312 2.47 -3.42 -20.65
CA ILE A 312 2.97 -3.68 -19.29
C ILE A 312 2.65 -5.10 -18.90
N ASP A 313 3.67 -5.86 -18.50
CA ASP A 313 3.48 -7.09 -17.76
C ASP A 313 3.25 -6.76 -16.27
N TYR A 314 2.00 -6.75 -15.85
CA TYR A 314 1.63 -6.43 -14.46
C TYR A 314 2.09 -7.49 -13.45
N ALA A 315 2.38 -8.71 -13.92
CA ALA A 315 2.91 -9.75 -13.03
C ALA A 315 4.32 -9.40 -12.54
N THR A 316 5.13 -8.76 -13.37
CA THR A 316 6.54 -8.47 -13.07
C THR A 316 6.87 -6.98 -13.00
N GLY A 317 6.14 -6.13 -13.75
CA GLY A 317 6.46 -4.74 -14.01
C GLY A 317 7.38 -4.54 -15.23
N GLU A 318 7.74 -5.58 -15.94
CA GLU A 318 8.43 -5.46 -17.24
C GLU A 318 7.51 -4.81 -18.27
N SER A 319 8.09 -4.23 -19.34
CA SER A 319 7.31 -3.52 -20.34
C SER A 319 8.01 -3.52 -21.70
N CYS A 320 7.23 -3.39 -22.77
CA CYS A 320 7.73 -3.23 -24.13
C CYS A 320 6.89 -2.21 -24.91
N LEU A 321 7.35 -1.77 -26.07
CA LEU A 321 6.54 -0.96 -26.98
C LEU A 321 5.35 -1.81 -27.46
N ALA A 322 4.17 -1.20 -27.53
CA ALA A 322 3.03 -1.82 -28.17
C ALA A 322 3.32 -2.09 -29.66
N GLU A 323 2.79 -3.19 -30.22
CA GLU A 323 3.09 -3.60 -31.60
C GLU A 323 2.85 -2.50 -32.64
N GLU A 324 1.86 -1.63 -32.43
CA GLU A 324 1.55 -0.50 -33.31
C GLU A 324 2.65 0.58 -33.31
N ASN A 325 3.56 0.58 -32.37
CA ASN A 325 4.63 1.55 -32.17
C ASN A 325 6.04 0.98 -32.34
N ILE A 326 6.17 -0.23 -32.86
CA ILE A 326 7.46 -0.81 -33.23
C ILE A 326 7.90 -0.17 -34.55
N PRO A 327 9.06 0.53 -34.63
CA PRO A 327 9.52 1.25 -35.80
C PRO A 327 9.91 0.30 -36.96
#